data_d298022ecc829a1aefbd73f14bc8be34
#
_entry.id   d298022ecc829a1aefbd73f14bc8be34
#
_cell.length_a   1.000
_cell.length_b   1.000
_cell.length_c   1.000
_cell.angle_alpha   90.00
_cell.angle_beta   90.00
_cell.angle_gamma   90.00
#
_symmetry.space_group_name_H-M   'P 1'
#
loop_
_entity.id
_entity.type
_entity.pdbx_description
1 polymer ?
#
loop_
_entity_poly.entity_id
_entity_poly.type
_entity_poly.pdbx_seq_one_letter_code
_entity_poly.pdbx_strand_id
1 'polypeptide(L)'
;MEMCEKNLNFAPAMLCALLNIMIDGLLNIGPNAYFYGWDVLTYVRYLLDAYLRQFSWQVQTSLVIIAMSLLMIILLSVMFAKRMMDRNKSERLLRQCAARFEEPFRIVLQSDEKWPREEIEYVCKVDSSALQTFDPETFAHLITKLRLEQSNRVFLPNMQRLCAMTGVQAYLEYNIVKRKHVEESLQMLMTLPIRITEGALAVYTESRSRRVRELARSYYGFCSKTEPFHFVMQDVNESFELWYPTTLHRLVGWHHAKGHPVPQFLTLARQSENSDKRALFISEIPYWGNEKEKRSVRAYLTSNDPKCRSAAIQALAIIGDPDSEADLVANYAAQFPQAKRETLMAVAKINTGKQTEFFRQAYLQSSSQNTRAVALSCLYNYGKEGRRVFRELASAGLDDTRFFEQIESTGPKS
;
A
#
# COMPACT_ATOMS: atom_id res chain seq x y z
N MET A 1 -38.25 3.43 -42.48
CA MET A 1 -37.80 2.72 -41.26
C MET A 1 -37.76 1.20 -41.43
N GLU A 2 -38.49 0.64 -42.43
CA GLU A 2 -38.50 -0.82 -42.71
C GLU A 2 -37.30 -1.38 -43.50
N MET A 3 -36.48 -0.53 -44.10
CA MET A 3 -35.28 -1.00 -44.85
C MET A 3 -34.02 -1.18 -43.96
N CYS A 4 -34.03 -0.71 -42.72
CA CYS A 4 -32.89 -0.87 -41.81
C CYS A 4 -32.92 -2.19 -41.00
N GLU A 5 -34.11 -2.75 -40.73
CA GLU A 5 -34.23 -4.00 -39.97
C GLU A 5 -33.89 -5.27 -40.76
N LYS A 6 -34.04 -5.26 -42.09
CA LYS A 6 -33.67 -6.41 -42.93
C LYS A 6 -32.15 -6.65 -43.05
N ASN A 7 -31.34 -5.63 -42.82
CA ASN A 7 -29.88 -5.76 -42.95
C ASN A 7 -29.17 -6.24 -41.66
N LEU A 8 -29.82 -6.18 -40.48
CA LEU A 8 -29.21 -6.64 -39.24
C LEU A 8 -29.16 -8.17 -39.07
N ASN A 9 -30.09 -8.90 -39.76
CA ASN A 9 -30.15 -10.36 -39.66
C ASN A 9 -29.24 -11.09 -40.68
N PHE A 10 -28.64 -10.39 -41.63
CA PHE A 10 -27.75 -11.00 -42.63
C PHE A 10 -26.34 -11.30 -42.16
N ALA A 11 -25.81 -10.49 -41.24
CA ALA A 11 -24.43 -10.64 -40.74
C ALA A 11 -24.19 -11.93 -39.95
N PRO A 12 -25.05 -12.33 -39.01
CA PRO A 12 -24.83 -13.60 -38.26
C PRO A 12 -25.08 -14.85 -39.13
N ALA A 13 -26.04 -14.82 -40.04
CA ALA A 13 -26.31 -15.94 -40.97
C ALA A 13 -25.16 -16.15 -41.96
N MET A 14 -24.56 -15.06 -42.45
CA MET A 14 -23.41 -15.09 -43.34
C MET A 14 -22.13 -15.53 -42.61
N LEU A 15 -21.94 -15.12 -41.37
CA LEU A 15 -20.81 -15.57 -40.54
C LEU A 15 -20.91 -17.07 -40.25
N CYS A 16 -22.10 -17.59 -39.91
CA CYS A 16 -22.36 -19.02 -39.76
C CYS A 16 -22.15 -19.79 -41.05
N ALA A 17 -22.59 -19.25 -42.21
CA ALA A 17 -22.35 -19.87 -43.53
C ALA A 17 -20.86 -19.89 -43.86
N LEU A 18 -20.11 -18.80 -43.62
CA LEU A 18 -18.66 -18.74 -43.82
C LEU A 18 -17.90 -19.67 -42.85
N LEU A 19 -18.31 -19.73 -41.59
CA LEU A 19 -17.75 -20.68 -40.63
C LEU A 19 -18.01 -22.14 -41.04
N ASN A 20 -19.23 -22.45 -41.47
CA ASN A 20 -19.59 -23.80 -41.96
C ASN A 20 -18.82 -24.17 -43.22
N ILE A 21 -18.68 -23.26 -44.20
CA ILE A 21 -17.88 -23.47 -45.41
C ILE A 21 -16.38 -23.65 -45.05
N MET A 22 -15.85 -22.88 -44.07
CA MET A 22 -14.50 -23.06 -43.57
C MET A 22 -14.32 -24.40 -42.83
N ILE A 23 -15.30 -24.79 -42.00
CA ILE A 23 -15.29 -26.04 -41.27
C ILE A 23 -15.43 -27.24 -42.24
N ASP A 24 -16.35 -27.19 -43.16
CA ASP A 24 -16.52 -28.22 -44.19
C ASP A 24 -15.32 -28.30 -45.15
N GLY A 25 -14.68 -27.18 -45.47
CA GLY A 25 -13.40 -27.14 -46.19
C GLY A 25 -12.24 -27.75 -45.41
N LEU A 26 -12.20 -27.51 -44.10
CA LEU A 26 -11.18 -28.10 -43.17
C LEU A 26 -11.43 -29.59 -42.90
N LEU A 27 -12.68 -30.04 -42.82
CA LEU A 27 -13.06 -31.44 -42.53
C LEU A 27 -12.94 -32.34 -43.81
N ASN A 28 -13.04 -31.79 -45.01
CA ASN A 28 -12.88 -32.55 -46.28
C ASN A 28 -11.41 -32.65 -46.74
N ILE A 29 -10.47 -32.16 -45.99
CA ILE A 29 -9.04 -32.36 -46.28
C ILE A 29 -8.67 -33.80 -45.82
N GLY A 30 -8.66 -34.75 -46.77
CA GLY A 30 -8.35 -36.13 -46.55
C GLY A 30 -6.91 -36.33 -46.00
N PRO A 31 -6.56 -37.56 -45.56
CA PRO A 31 -5.34 -37.84 -44.82
C PRO A 31 -4.01 -37.56 -45.51
N ASN A 32 -4.03 -37.12 -46.78
CA ASN A 32 -2.82 -36.76 -47.55
C ASN A 32 -2.44 -35.27 -47.47
N ALA A 33 -3.13 -34.45 -46.69
CA ALA A 33 -2.96 -32.99 -46.66
C ALA A 33 -1.73 -32.50 -45.84
N TYR A 34 -0.96 -33.39 -45.25
CA TYR A 34 0.25 -33.00 -44.51
C TYR A 34 1.40 -32.45 -45.38
N PHE A 35 1.26 -32.50 -46.70
CA PHE A 35 2.32 -32.07 -47.59
C PHE A 35 2.17 -30.67 -48.19
N TYR A 36 1.02 -29.96 -47.98
CA TYR A 36 0.72 -28.69 -48.69
C TYR A 36 0.24 -27.57 -47.76
N GLY A 37 0.98 -27.24 -46.74
CA GLY A 37 0.63 -26.06 -45.90
C GLY A 37 0.50 -24.74 -46.71
N TRP A 38 1.14 -24.62 -47.85
CA TRP A 38 1.04 -23.51 -48.78
C TRP A 38 -0.24 -23.53 -49.62
N ASP A 39 -0.76 -24.68 -49.99
CA ASP A 39 -1.96 -24.82 -50.79
C ASP A 39 -3.23 -24.46 -50.03
N VAL A 40 -3.28 -24.77 -48.73
CA VAL A 40 -4.42 -24.35 -47.85
C VAL A 40 -4.48 -22.84 -47.74
N LEU A 41 -3.36 -22.17 -47.50
CA LEU A 41 -3.29 -20.72 -47.42
C LEU A 41 -3.65 -20.08 -48.78
N THR A 42 -3.20 -20.66 -49.90
CA THR A 42 -3.51 -20.18 -51.24
C THR A 42 -4.98 -20.41 -51.58
N TYR A 43 -5.56 -21.54 -51.18
CA TYR A 43 -6.98 -21.84 -51.32
C TYR A 43 -7.88 -20.91 -50.48
N VAL A 44 -7.54 -20.70 -49.20
CA VAL A 44 -8.23 -19.73 -48.35
C VAL A 44 -8.14 -18.31 -48.92
N ARG A 45 -6.96 -17.92 -49.43
CA ARG A 45 -6.76 -16.64 -50.07
C ARG A 45 -7.63 -16.50 -51.36
N TYR A 46 -7.71 -17.56 -52.15
CA TYR A 46 -8.57 -17.59 -53.33
C TYR A 46 -10.05 -17.47 -52.98
N LEU A 47 -10.51 -18.22 -51.96
CA LEU A 47 -11.90 -18.14 -51.48
C LEU A 47 -12.21 -16.73 -50.92
N LEU A 48 -11.33 -16.19 -50.10
CA LEU A 48 -11.48 -14.84 -49.57
C LEU A 48 -11.53 -13.79 -50.67
N ASP A 49 -10.67 -13.91 -51.69
CA ASP A 49 -10.61 -12.96 -52.79
C ASP A 49 -11.86 -13.08 -53.70
N ALA A 50 -12.32 -14.31 -53.97
CA ALA A 50 -13.53 -14.56 -54.79
C ALA A 50 -14.82 -14.08 -54.10
N TYR A 51 -14.95 -14.27 -52.78
CA TYR A 51 -16.11 -13.83 -52.03
C TYR A 51 -16.05 -12.35 -51.66
N LEU A 52 -14.89 -11.82 -51.27
CA LEU A 52 -14.76 -10.42 -50.84
C LEU A 52 -14.92 -9.43 -52.01
N ARG A 53 -14.52 -9.78 -53.23
CA ARG A 53 -14.69 -8.89 -54.42
C ARG A 53 -16.14 -8.60 -54.81
N GLN A 54 -17.08 -9.41 -54.36
CA GLN A 54 -18.51 -9.21 -54.64
C GLN A 54 -19.14 -8.11 -53.75
N PHE A 55 -18.45 -7.72 -52.67
CA PHE A 55 -18.96 -6.72 -51.71
C PHE A 55 -18.38 -5.34 -51.96
N SER A 56 -19.16 -4.31 -51.61
CA SER A 56 -18.64 -2.95 -51.59
C SER A 56 -17.45 -2.82 -50.65
N TRP A 57 -16.53 -1.89 -50.93
CA TRP A 57 -15.32 -1.68 -50.12
C TRP A 57 -15.63 -1.46 -48.64
N GLN A 58 -16.77 -0.85 -48.32
CA GLN A 58 -17.24 -0.61 -46.94
C GLN A 58 -17.53 -1.92 -46.17
N VAL A 59 -18.15 -2.90 -46.88
CA VAL A 59 -18.43 -4.23 -46.31
C VAL A 59 -17.14 -5.02 -46.15
N GLN A 60 -16.22 -4.92 -47.12
CA GLN A 60 -14.91 -5.57 -47.01
C GLN A 60 -14.11 -5.08 -45.81
N THR A 61 -14.05 -3.75 -45.58
CA THR A 61 -13.38 -3.16 -44.46
C THR A 61 -14.02 -3.57 -43.12
N SER A 62 -15.36 -3.62 -43.07
CA SER A 62 -16.08 -4.06 -41.87
C SER A 62 -15.80 -5.52 -41.56
N LEU A 63 -15.73 -6.41 -42.52
CA LEU A 63 -15.40 -7.81 -42.35
C LEU A 63 -13.96 -8.00 -41.83
N VAL A 64 -13.01 -7.23 -42.37
CA VAL A 64 -11.63 -7.24 -41.89
C VAL A 64 -11.54 -6.79 -40.41
N ILE A 65 -12.24 -5.71 -40.05
CA ILE A 65 -12.30 -5.23 -38.68
C ILE A 65 -12.90 -6.29 -37.73
N ILE A 66 -13.99 -6.94 -38.15
CA ILE A 66 -14.61 -8.02 -37.38
C ILE A 66 -13.64 -9.19 -37.21
N ALA A 67 -12.98 -9.64 -38.26
CA ALA A 67 -12.01 -10.72 -38.22
C ALA A 67 -10.81 -10.39 -37.28
N MET A 68 -10.28 -9.18 -37.40
CA MET A 68 -9.21 -8.71 -36.52
C MET A 68 -9.65 -8.64 -35.04
N SER A 69 -10.88 -8.17 -34.79
CA SER A 69 -11.44 -8.12 -33.45
C SER A 69 -11.63 -9.52 -32.86
N LEU A 70 -12.13 -10.48 -33.62
CA LEU A 70 -12.28 -11.87 -33.22
C LEU A 70 -10.90 -12.51 -32.93
N LEU A 71 -9.92 -12.28 -33.79
CA LEU A 71 -8.55 -12.76 -33.58
C LEU A 71 -7.96 -12.20 -32.28
N MET A 72 -8.16 -10.91 -32.02
CA MET A 72 -7.71 -10.27 -30.80
C MET A 72 -8.39 -10.86 -29.56
N ILE A 73 -9.70 -11.10 -29.61
CA ILE A 73 -10.45 -11.75 -28.52
C ILE A 73 -9.91 -13.16 -28.26
N ILE A 74 -9.64 -13.95 -29.28
CA ILE A 74 -9.08 -15.30 -29.16
C ILE A 74 -7.68 -15.23 -28.51
N LEU A 75 -6.81 -14.35 -28.99
CA LEU A 75 -5.47 -14.17 -28.43
C LEU A 75 -5.52 -13.76 -26.94
N LEU A 76 -6.37 -12.79 -26.60
CA LEU A 76 -6.56 -12.36 -25.22
C LEU A 76 -7.12 -13.50 -24.34
N SER A 77 -8.08 -14.28 -24.88
CA SER A 77 -8.65 -15.44 -24.15
C SER A 77 -7.62 -16.52 -23.88
N VAL A 78 -6.77 -16.83 -24.87
CA VAL A 78 -5.66 -17.78 -24.69
C VAL A 78 -4.63 -17.28 -23.70
N MET A 79 -4.26 -15.99 -23.75
CA MET A 79 -3.36 -15.36 -22.77
C MET A 79 -3.96 -15.39 -21.37
N PHE A 80 -5.25 -15.10 -21.24
CA PHE A 80 -5.95 -15.14 -19.96
C PHE A 80 -6.02 -16.57 -19.41
N ALA A 81 -6.39 -17.55 -20.24
CA ALA A 81 -6.43 -18.97 -19.85
C ALA A 81 -5.06 -19.45 -19.37
N LYS A 82 -3.98 -19.11 -20.12
CA LYS A 82 -2.61 -19.43 -19.70
C LYS A 82 -2.28 -18.83 -18.32
N ARG A 83 -2.56 -17.55 -18.12
CA ARG A 83 -2.33 -16.88 -16.82
C ARG A 83 -3.12 -17.54 -15.69
N MET A 84 -4.38 -17.92 -15.94
CA MET A 84 -5.20 -18.63 -14.96
C MET A 84 -4.64 -20.01 -14.62
N MET A 85 -4.13 -20.73 -15.62
CA MET A 85 -3.50 -22.05 -15.41
C MET A 85 -2.21 -21.91 -14.58
N ASP A 86 -1.35 -20.94 -14.93
CA ASP A 86 -0.11 -20.67 -14.20
C ASP A 86 -0.40 -20.27 -12.75
N ARG A 87 -1.38 -19.39 -12.54
CA ARG A 87 -1.84 -18.98 -11.20
C ARG A 87 -2.38 -20.16 -10.39
N ASN A 88 -3.25 -20.98 -10.98
CA ASN A 88 -3.81 -22.16 -10.31
C ASN A 88 -2.71 -23.18 -9.94
N LYS A 89 -1.69 -23.34 -10.79
CA LYS A 89 -0.53 -24.18 -10.50
C LYS A 89 0.26 -23.62 -9.31
N SER A 90 0.57 -22.33 -9.32
CA SER A 90 1.28 -21.67 -8.23
C SER A 90 0.50 -21.76 -6.91
N GLU A 91 -0.80 -21.50 -6.92
CA GLU A 91 -1.65 -21.64 -5.73
C GLU A 91 -1.70 -23.08 -5.19
N ARG A 92 -1.73 -24.10 -6.06
CA ARG A 92 -1.67 -25.52 -5.64
C ARG A 92 -0.33 -25.84 -4.97
N LEU A 93 0.78 -25.41 -5.57
CA LEU A 93 2.10 -25.59 -5.00
C LEU A 93 2.25 -24.88 -3.66
N LEU A 94 1.74 -23.66 -3.54
CA LEU A 94 1.73 -22.93 -2.28
C LEU A 94 0.93 -23.63 -1.19
N ARG A 95 -0.27 -24.19 -1.52
CA ARG A 95 -1.07 -24.96 -0.56
C ARG A 95 -0.36 -26.25 -0.12
N GLN A 96 0.30 -26.96 -1.03
CA GLN A 96 1.10 -28.14 -0.71
C GLN A 96 2.30 -27.80 0.16
N CYS A 97 3.02 -26.71 -0.17
CA CYS A 97 4.12 -26.18 0.62
C CYS A 97 3.64 -25.76 2.02
N ALA A 98 2.52 -25.04 2.11
CA ALA A 98 1.95 -24.63 3.40
C ALA A 98 1.53 -25.86 4.23
N ALA A 99 0.86 -26.84 3.65
CA ALA A 99 0.47 -28.06 4.35
C ALA A 99 1.66 -28.82 4.97
N ARG A 100 2.85 -28.74 4.36
CA ARG A 100 4.05 -29.41 4.86
C ARG A 100 4.88 -28.55 5.80
N PHE A 101 5.00 -27.26 5.54
CA PHE A 101 6.01 -26.41 6.19
C PHE A 101 5.42 -25.29 7.06
N GLU A 102 4.11 -24.99 7.02
CA GLU A 102 3.52 -23.87 7.75
C GLU A 102 3.73 -24.00 9.27
N GLU A 103 3.39 -25.15 9.85
CA GLU A 103 3.58 -25.36 11.29
C GLU A 103 5.03 -25.42 11.73
N PRO A 104 5.94 -26.21 11.07
CA PRO A 104 7.34 -26.18 11.40
C PRO A 104 7.98 -24.79 11.33
N PHE A 105 7.65 -24.01 10.27
CA PHE A 105 8.17 -22.66 10.11
C PHE A 105 7.62 -21.73 11.20
N ARG A 106 6.34 -21.89 11.59
CA ARG A 106 5.74 -21.12 12.66
C ARG A 106 6.45 -21.33 13.98
N ILE A 107 6.76 -22.58 14.34
CA ILE A 107 7.52 -22.92 15.56
C ILE A 107 8.89 -22.22 15.57
N VAL A 108 9.64 -22.34 14.46
CA VAL A 108 10.97 -21.71 14.36
C VAL A 108 10.90 -20.19 14.41
N LEU A 109 9.87 -19.59 13.79
CA LEU A 109 9.71 -18.14 13.74
C LEU A 109 9.23 -17.54 15.06
N GLN A 110 8.49 -18.30 15.88
CA GLN A 110 7.98 -17.85 17.18
C GLN A 110 8.94 -18.09 18.35
N SER A 111 10.01 -18.84 18.12
CA SER A 111 11.02 -19.09 19.16
C SER A 111 11.77 -17.81 19.51
N ASP A 112 11.96 -17.56 20.80
CA ASP A 112 12.73 -16.43 21.32
C ASP A 112 14.25 -16.69 21.29
N GLU A 113 14.65 -17.92 20.95
CA GLU A 113 16.05 -18.33 20.90
C GLU A 113 16.57 -18.46 19.48
N LYS A 114 17.87 -18.25 19.33
CA LYS A 114 18.58 -18.37 18.04
C LYS A 114 18.93 -19.83 17.78
N TRP A 115 18.13 -20.50 16.97
CA TRP A 115 18.36 -21.90 16.64
C TRP A 115 19.55 -22.10 15.70
N PRO A 116 20.39 -23.13 15.92
CA PRO A 116 21.41 -23.53 14.96
C PRO A 116 20.78 -24.04 13.66
N ARG A 117 21.56 -24.04 12.59
CA ARG A 117 21.07 -24.43 11.26
C ARG A 117 20.55 -25.88 11.25
N GLU A 118 21.29 -26.77 11.89
CA GLU A 118 21.03 -28.21 11.97
C GLU A 118 19.68 -28.49 12.64
N GLU A 119 19.35 -27.72 13.66
CA GLU A 119 18.10 -27.85 14.40
C GLU A 119 16.91 -27.38 13.58
N ILE A 120 17.05 -26.24 12.88
CA ILE A 120 16.02 -25.75 11.94
C ILE A 120 15.80 -26.78 10.82
N GLU A 121 16.89 -27.34 10.27
CA GLU A 121 16.84 -28.36 9.21
C GLU A 121 16.12 -29.64 9.70
N TYR A 122 16.41 -30.06 10.92
CA TYR A 122 15.76 -31.23 11.53
C TYR A 122 14.26 -31.00 11.78
N VAL A 123 13.88 -29.87 12.37
CA VAL A 123 12.47 -29.57 12.69
C VAL A 123 11.68 -29.28 11.43
N CYS A 124 12.21 -28.50 10.52
CA CYS A 124 11.50 -28.10 9.29
C CYS A 124 11.58 -29.16 8.20
N LYS A 125 12.47 -30.16 8.32
CA LYS A 125 12.71 -31.19 7.29
C LYS A 125 12.90 -30.58 5.90
N VAL A 126 13.64 -29.46 5.85
CA VAL A 126 14.04 -28.79 4.60
C VAL A 126 15.26 -29.53 4.05
N ASP A 127 15.02 -30.69 3.46
CA ASP A 127 16.00 -31.53 2.82
C ASP A 127 16.15 -31.22 1.31
N SER A 128 17.11 -31.86 0.67
CA SER A 128 17.35 -31.71 -0.77
C SER A 128 16.11 -32.05 -1.60
N SER A 129 15.24 -32.97 -1.12
CA SER A 129 14.02 -33.36 -1.82
C SER A 129 12.95 -32.27 -1.76
N ALA A 130 12.87 -31.56 -0.64
CA ALA A 130 11.98 -30.42 -0.49
C ALA A 130 12.39 -29.25 -1.39
N LEU A 131 13.68 -28.97 -1.46
CA LEU A 131 14.23 -27.91 -2.34
C LEU A 131 14.12 -28.24 -3.84
N GLN A 132 14.03 -29.52 -4.21
CA GLN A 132 13.75 -29.94 -5.60
C GLN A 132 12.25 -29.86 -5.93
N THR A 133 11.38 -30.05 -4.94
CA THR A 133 9.93 -30.11 -5.13
C THR A 133 9.30 -28.72 -5.15
N PHE A 134 9.80 -27.80 -4.32
CA PHE A 134 9.25 -26.45 -4.16
C PHE A 134 10.28 -25.40 -4.56
N ASP A 135 9.86 -24.51 -5.45
CA ASP A 135 10.69 -23.38 -5.89
C ASP A 135 10.93 -22.38 -4.75
N PRO A 136 12.08 -21.68 -4.71
CA PRO A 136 12.34 -20.62 -3.72
C PRO A 136 11.28 -19.52 -3.69
N GLU A 137 10.57 -19.28 -4.81
CA GLU A 137 9.42 -18.37 -4.91
C GLU A 137 8.28 -18.80 -4.00
N THR A 138 7.93 -20.11 -4.02
CA THR A 138 6.88 -20.68 -3.19
C THR A 138 7.21 -20.53 -1.70
N PHE A 139 8.46 -20.78 -1.31
CA PHE A 139 8.94 -20.53 0.06
C PHE A 139 8.90 -19.06 0.44
N ALA A 140 9.28 -18.15 -0.48
CA ALA A 140 9.22 -16.72 -0.24
C ALA A 140 7.79 -16.25 0.06
N HIS A 141 6.81 -16.72 -0.69
CA HIS A 141 5.39 -16.43 -0.44
C HIS A 141 4.91 -16.98 0.92
N LEU A 142 5.28 -18.22 1.26
CA LEU A 142 4.89 -18.83 2.54
C LEU A 142 5.49 -18.07 3.72
N ILE A 143 6.80 -17.78 3.70
CA ILE A 143 7.48 -17.09 4.78
C ILE A 143 6.94 -15.65 4.92
N THR A 144 6.67 -14.97 3.79
CA THR A 144 6.06 -13.64 3.79
C THR A 144 4.67 -13.66 4.41
N LYS A 145 3.82 -14.65 4.07
CA LYS A 145 2.50 -14.85 4.68
C LYS A 145 2.61 -15.00 6.18
N LEU A 146 3.45 -15.93 6.66
CA LEU A 146 3.67 -16.17 8.08
C LEU A 146 4.19 -14.94 8.82
N ARG A 147 5.07 -14.16 8.19
CA ARG A 147 5.58 -12.91 8.75
C ARG A 147 4.47 -11.86 8.92
N LEU A 148 3.57 -11.74 7.97
CA LEU A 148 2.45 -10.79 8.02
C LEU A 148 1.41 -11.19 9.07
N GLU A 149 1.12 -12.48 9.21
CA GLU A 149 0.19 -13.00 10.22
C GLU A 149 0.69 -12.81 11.66
N GLN A 150 2.01 -12.84 11.87
CA GLN A 150 2.63 -12.84 13.19
C GLN A 150 3.39 -11.56 13.54
N SER A 151 3.13 -10.45 12.89
CA SER A 151 3.92 -9.21 12.77
C SER A 151 4.85 -8.82 13.93
N ASN A 152 4.50 -9.05 15.19
CA ASN A 152 5.28 -8.64 16.37
C ASN A 152 5.98 -9.76 17.13
N ARG A 153 5.81 -11.04 16.72
CA ARG A 153 6.31 -12.21 17.47
C ARG A 153 7.34 -13.02 16.69
N VAL A 154 7.90 -12.48 15.61
CA VAL A 154 8.85 -13.22 14.78
C VAL A 154 10.28 -12.93 15.19
N PHE A 155 11.04 -13.98 15.53
CA PHE A 155 12.45 -13.87 15.83
C PHE A 155 13.27 -13.75 14.55
N LEU A 156 13.76 -12.53 14.28
CA LEU A 156 14.42 -12.17 13.01
C LEU A 156 15.63 -13.04 12.63
N PRO A 157 16.51 -13.44 13.58
CA PRO A 157 17.66 -14.29 13.23
C PRO A 157 17.28 -15.66 12.68
N ASN A 158 16.23 -16.27 13.19
CA ASN A 158 15.75 -17.57 12.68
C ASN A 158 15.12 -17.41 11.29
N MET A 159 14.36 -16.32 11.07
CA MET A 159 13.81 -16.03 9.76
C MET A 159 14.89 -15.81 8.69
N GLN A 160 15.97 -15.09 9.02
CA GLN A 160 17.11 -14.92 8.11
C GLN A 160 17.74 -16.25 7.72
N ARG A 161 17.94 -17.16 8.69
CA ARG A 161 18.48 -18.49 8.43
C ARG A 161 17.53 -19.31 7.56
N LEU A 162 16.24 -19.28 7.89
CA LEU A 162 15.22 -19.97 7.11
C LEU A 162 15.21 -19.51 5.64
N CYS A 163 15.26 -18.20 5.39
CA CYS A 163 15.34 -17.63 4.06
C CYS A 163 16.64 -18.04 3.31
N ALA A 164 17.76 -18.14 4.02
CA ALA A 164 19.01 -18.61 3.43
C ALA A 164 18.94 -20.11 3.09
N MET A 165 18.39 -20.94 3.96
CA MET A 165 18.28 -22.40 3.77
C MET A 165 17.31 -22.77 2.65
N THR A 166 16.20 -22.05 2.50
CA THR A 166 15.20 -22.27 1.45
C THR A 166 15.56 -21.63 0.11
N GLY A 167 16.70 -20.96 0.00
CA GLY A 167 17.16 -20.30 -1.23
C GLY A 167 16.42 -18.99 -1.56
N VAL A 168 15.53 -18.52 -0.68
CA VAL A 168 14.73 -17.30 -0.88
C VAL A 168 15.63 -16.07 -1.05
N GLN A 169 16.69 -15.96 -0.26
CA GLN A 169 17.64 -14.85 -0.39
C GLN A 169 18.28 -14.80 -1.78
N ALA A 170 18.80 -15.92 -2.26
CA ALA A 170 19.43 -16.00 -3.58
C ALA A 170 18.43 -15.75 -4.73
N TYR A 171 17.18 -16.21 -4.57
CA TYR A 171 16.10 -15.99 -5.52
C TYR A 171 15.76 -14.51 -5.65
N LEU A 172 15.58 -13.80 -4.53
CA LEU A 172 15.24 -12.37 -4.54
C LEU A 172 16.40 -11.53 -5.09
N GLU A 173 17.63 -11.84 -4.71
CA GLU A 173 18.82 -11.17 -5.25
C GLU A 173 18.98 -11.40 -6.76
N TYR A 174 18.77 -12.64 -7.23
CA TYR A 174 18.77 -12.98 -8.65
C TYR A 174 17.71 -12.18 -9.42
N ASN A 175 16.49 -12.08 -8.92
CA ASN A 175 15.42 -11.33 -9.57
C ASN A 175 15.76 -9.84 -9.68
N ILE A 176 16.32 -9.24 -8.64
CA ILE A 176 16.77 -7.85 -8.64
C ILE A 176 17.88 -7.65 -9.68
N VAL A 177 18.93 -8.48 -9.67
CA VAL A 177 20.06 -8.38 -10.60
C VAL A 177 19.62 -8.60 -12.07
N LYS A 178 18.74 -9.58 -12.30
CA LYS A 178 18.23 -9.91 -13.65
C LYS A 178 17.04 -9.07 -14.11
N ARG A 179 16.62 -8.09 -13.31
CA ARG A 179 15.46 -7.21 -13.60
C ARG A 179 14.16 -7.96 -13.84
N LYS A 180 13.97 -9.09 -13.15
CA LYS A 180 12.73 -9.89 -13.19
C LYS A 180 11.93 -9.62 -11.92
N HIS A 181 10.61 -9.44 -12.05
CA HIS A 181 9.70 -9.29 -10.90
C HIS A 181 10.23 -8.34 -9.81
N VAL A 182 10.84 -7.21 -10.24
CA VAL A 182 11.58 -6.30 -9.34
C VAL A 182 10.68 -5.73 -8.25
N GLU A 183 9.48 -5.29 -8.62
CA GLU A 183 8.54 -4.69 -7.67
C GLU A 183 8.12 -5.69 -6.58
N GLU A 184 7.75 -6.91 -6.98
CA GLU A 184 7.37 -7.99 -6.06
C GLU A 184 8.53 -8.38 -5.17
N SER A 185 9.74 -8.53 -5.74
CA SER A 185 10.94 -8.86 -4.99
C SER A 185 11.30 -7.79 -3.96
N LEU A 186 11.17 -6.49 -4.31
CA LEU A 186 11.38 -5.39 -3.38
C LEU A 186 10.30 -5.36 -2.27
N GLN A 187 9.04 -5.66 -2.58
CA GLN A 187 7.97 -5.78 -1.58
C GLN A 187 8.25 -6.92 -0.58
N MET A 188 8.71 -8.08 -1.07
CA MET A 188 9.11 -9.18 -0.21
C MET A 188 10.29 -8.82 0.68
N LEU A 189 11.30 -8.13 0.13
CA LEU A 189 12.45 -7.65 0.88
C LEU A 189 12.08 -6.64 1.97
N MET A 190 11.06 -5.82 1.78
CA MET A 190 10.53 -4.92 2.82
C MET A 190 9.86 -5.69 3.97
N THR A 191 9.37 -6.88 3.71
CA THR A 191 8.70 -7.73 4.70
C THR A 191 9.70 -8.67 5.39
N LEU A 192 10.63 -9.21 4.62
CA LEU A 192 11.64 -10.17 5.09
C LEU A 192 12.94 -9.43 5.46
N PRO A 193 13.59 -9.74 6.59
CA PRO A 193 14.83 -9.08 7.02
C PRO A 193 16.06 -9.64 6.30
N ILE A 194 15.95 -9.83 4.99
CA ILE A 194 17.02 -10.32 4.15
C ILE A 194 17.89 -9.13 3.73
N ARG A 195 19.19 -9.31 3.69
CA ARG A 195 20.12 -8.30 3.16
C ARG A 195 20.60 -8.76 1.79
N ILE A 196 20.42 -7.88 0.81
CA ILE A 196 21.01 -8.04 -0.53
C ILE A 196 22.14 -7.03 -0.72
N THR A 197 22.93 -7.23 -1.75
CA THR A 197 24.07 -6.36 -2.08
C THR A 197 23.58 -4.93 -2.40
N GLU A 198 24.09 -3.92 -1.70
CA GLU A 198 23.68 -2.50 -1.88
C GLU A 198 23.83 -2.05 -3.35
N GLY A 199 24.87 -2.48 -4.03
CA GLY A 199 25.09 -2.16 -5.46
C GLY A 199 23.98 -2.66 -6.39
N ALA A 200 23.30 -3.75 -6.05
CA ALA A 200 22.16 -4.26 -6.83
C ALA A 200 20.94 -3.34 -6.73
N LEU A 201 20.81 -2.57 -5.65
CA LEU A 201 19.71 -1.64 -5.40
C LEU A 201 19.92 -0.27 -6.04
N ALA A 202 21.17 0.18 -6.20
CA ALA A 202 21.51 1.51 -6.64
C ALA A 202 20.81 1.90 -7.96
N VAL A 203 20.67 0.96 -8.89
CA VAL A 203 19.99 1.19 -10.18
C VAL A 203 18.50 1.52 -10.01
N TYR A 204 17.87 1.01 -8.95
CA TYR A 204 16.43 1.17 -8.73
C TYR A 204 16.08 2.38 -7.87
N THR A 205 17.02 2.96 -7.14
CA THR A 205 16.80 4.19 -6.38
C THR A 205 16.50 5.40 -7.28
N GLU A 206 16.87 5.32 -8.57
CA GLU A 206 16.60 6.29 -9.62
C GLU A 206 15.66 5.74 -10.72
N SER A 207 14.89 4.71 -10.42
CA SER A 207 13.95 4.09 -11.37
C SER A 207 12.90 5.07 -11.87
N ARG A 208 12.54 4.95 -13.17
CA ARG A 208 11.42 5.70 -13.75
C ARG A 208 10.07 5.33 -13.11
N SER A 209 9.90 4.07 -12.71
CA SER A 209 8.72 3.65 -11.94
C SER A 209 8.80 4.23 -10.54
N ARG A 210 7.87 5.11 -10.20
CA ARG A 210 7.77 5.72 -8.87
C ARG A 210 7.73 4.66 -7.78
N ARG A 211 6.89 3.63 -7.95
CA ARG A 211 6.73 2.57 -6.94
C ARG A 211 8.01 1.77 -6.70
N VAL A 212 8.71 1.40 -7.77
CA VAL A 212 10.01 0.70 -7.67
C VAL A 212 11.04 1.58 -6.97
N ARG A 213 11.08 2.89 -7.31
CA ARG A 213 12.00 3.85 -6.70
C ARG A 213 11.74 4.01 -5.19
N GLU A 214 10.48 4.16 -4.78
CA GLU A 214 10.08 4.28 -3.38
C GLU A 214 10.43 3.01 -2.56
N LEU A 215 10.14 1.83 -3.10
CA LEU A 215 10.49 0.56 -2.47
C LEU A 215 12.01 0.40 -2.33
N ALA A 216 12.78 0.71 -3.39
CA ALA A 216 14.23 0.59 -3.39
C ALA A 216 14.87 1.56 -2.38
N ARG A 217 14.44 2.82 -2.34
CA ARG A 217 14.92 3.83 -1.39
C ARG A 217 14.59 3.46 0.06
N SER A 218 13.37 2.96 0.29
CA SER A 218 12.96 2.50 1.62
C SER A 218 13.77 1.31 2.08
N TYR A 219 13.93 0.30 1.21
CA TYR A 219 14.74 -0.87 1.53
C TYR A 219 16.22 -0.52 1.74
N TYR A 220 16.79 0.39 0.93
CA TYR A 220 18.12 0.93 1.13
C TYR A 220 18.29 1.49 2.55
N GLY A 221 17.34 2.31 2.99
CA GLY A 221 17.35 2.86 4.34
C GLY A 221 17.46 1.78 5.42
N PHE A 222 16.70 0.67 5.31
CA PHE A 222 16.78 -0.43 6.28
C PHE A 222 18.11 -1.21 6.24
N CYS A 223 18.74 -1.29 5.08
CA CYS A 223 19.94 -2.11 4.86
C CYS A 223 21.25 -1.34 5.02
N SER A 224 21.26 -0.04 4.71
CA SER A 224 22.45 0.80 4.77
C SER A 224 23.00 0.88 6.20
N LYS A 225 24.33 0.71 6.30
CA LYS A 225 25.08 0.83 7.56
C LYS A 225 25.66 2.23 7.77
N THR A 226 25.88 2.97 6.68
CA THR A 226 26.58 4.25 6.69
C THR A 226 25.62 5.42 6.66
N GLU A 227 24.68 5.41 5.70
CA GLU A 227 23.78 6.53 5.44
C GLU A 227 22.31 6.09 5.31
N PRO A 228 21.70 5.55 6.37
CA PRO A 228 20.34 5.00 6.29
C PRO A 228 19.28 6.06 5.94
N PHE A 229 19.55 7.32 6.22
CA PHE A 229 18.63 8.44 5.99
C PHE A 229 18.95 9.26 4.73
N HIS A 230 19.85 8.78 3.87
CA HIS A 230 20.30 9.50 2.68
C HIS A 230 19.12 10.03 1.85
N PHE A 231 18.20 9.16 1.45
CA PHE A 231 17.06 9.56 0.62
C PHE A 231 15.95 10.34 1.37
N VAL A 232 15.94 10.28 2.70
CA VAL A 232 15.07 11.10 3.53
C VAL A 232 15.56 12.55 3.53
N MET A 233 16.88 12.74 3.52
CA MET A 233 17.53 14.06 3.57
C MET A 233 17.57 14.75 2.20
N GLN A 234 17.58 14.00 1.10
CA GLN A 234 17.49 14.58 -0.24
C GLN A 234 16.12 15.22 -0.45
N ASP A 235 16.16 16.48 -0.93
CA ASP A 235 14.93 17.16 -1.33
C ASP A 235 14.49 16.65 -2.71
N VAL A 236 13.56 15.72 -2.69
CA VAL A 236 12.92 15.21 -3.89
C VAL A 236 11.55 15.89 -3.96
N ASN A 237 11.29 16.67 -5.00
CA ASN A 237 10.00 17.36 -5.23
C ASN A 237 8.83 16.40 -5.54
N GLU A 238 8.87 15.19 -5.01
CA GLU A 238 7.84 14.18 -5.18
C GLU A 238 6.87 14.23 -3.99
N SER A 239 5.57 14.15 -4.28
CA SER A 239 4.55 13.97 -3.25
C SER A 239 4.73 12.61 -2.57
N PHE A 240 4.59 12.58 -1.23
CA PHE A 240 4.62 11.34 -0.48
C PHE A 240 3.30 10.58 -0.62
N GLU A 241 3.39 9.25 -0.76
CA GLU A 241 2.23 8.37 -0.61
C GLU A 241 1.99 8.05 0.87
N LEU A 242 0.78 7.60 1.19
CA LEU A 242 0.34 7.34 2.57
C LEU A 242 1.22 6.38 3.37
N TRP A 243 1.93 5.46 2.71
CA TRP A 243 2.79 4.49 3.40
C TRP A 243 4.18 5.02 3.74
N TYR A 244 4.65 6.09 3.09
CA TYR A 244 5.98 6.66 3.35
C TYR A 244 6.14 7.18 4.80
N PRO A 245 5.17 7.88 5.41
CA PRO A 245 5.24 8.27 6.82
C PRO A 245 5.45 7.07 7.75
N THR A 246 4.68 6.01 7.57
CA THR A 246 4.81 4.77 8.36
C THR A 246 6.18 4.12 8.17
N THR A 247 6.71 4.14 6.95
CA THR A 247 8.02 3.59 6.63
C THR A 247 9.14 4.41 7.26
N LEU A 248 9.06 5.74 7.23
CA LEU A 248 10.03 6.63 7.86
C LEU A 248 10.07 6.41 9.37
N HIS A 249 8.91 6.39 10.02
CA HIS A 249 8.82 6.16 11.46
C HIS A 249 9.46 4.82 11.88
N ARG A 250 9.17 3.74 11.16
CA ARG A 250 9.79 2.42 11.36
C ARG A 250 11.29 2.44 11.12
N LEU A 251 11.74 3.10 10.06
CA LEU A 251 13.14 3.22 9.70
C LEU A 251 13.94 3.90 10.81
N VAL A 252 13.43 5.03 11.31
CA VAL A 252 14.07 5.77 12.40
C VAL A 252 14.09 4.94 13.67
N GLY A 253 12.97 4.32 14.06
CA GLY A 253 12.88 3.44 15.22
C GLY A 253 13.83 2.25 15.13
N TRP A 254 13.96 1.64 13.96
CA TRP A 254 14.90 0.54 13.71
C TRP A 254 16.37 0.94 13.91
N HIS A 255 16.77 2.11 13.41
CA HIS A 255 18.14 2.59 13.55
C HIS A 255 18.42 3.13 14.95
N HIS A 256 17.46 3.82 15.57
CA HIS A 256 17.56 4.29 16.94
C HIS A 256 17.76 3.14 17.94
N ALA A 257 17.00 2.05 17.79
CA ALA A 257 17.16 0.84 18.60
C ALA A 257 18.54 0.18 18.46
N LYS A 258 19.29 0.49 17.39
CA LYS A 258 20.65 0.03 17.15
C LYS A 258 21.73 1.03 17.57
N GLY A 259 21.34 2.16 18.17
CA GLY A 259 22.24 3.20 18.63
C GLY A 259 22.73 4.15 17.51
N HIS A 260 22.11 4.14 16.33
CA HIS A 260 22.43 5.11 15.29
C HIS A 260 21.85 6.49 15.61
N PRO A 261 22.53 7.58 15.22
CA PRO A 261 22.02 8.92 15.43
C PRO A 261 20.74 9.15 14.63
N VAL A 262 19.76 9.79 15.27
CA VAL A 262 18.49 10.14 14.65
C VAL A 262 18.64 11.45 13.87
N PRO A 263 18.00 11.62 12.68
CA PRO A 263 18.00 12.88 11.94
C PRO A 263 17.43 14.02 12.78
N GLN A 264 17.99 15.23 12.61
CA GLN A 264 17.44 16.45 13.22
C GLN A 264 16.19 16.89 12.44
N PHE A 265 15.04 16.41 12.81
CA PHE A 265 13.79 16.64 12.09
C PHE A 265 13.38 18.10 12.00
N LEU A 266 13.67 18.91 13.02
CA LEU A 266 13.42 20.35 12.98
C LEU A 266 14.25 21.03 11.87
N THR A 267 15.51 20.65 11.72
CA THR A 267 16.39 21.15 10.66
C THR A 267 15.88 20.76 9.29
N LEU A 268 15.49 19.50 9.10
CA LEU A 268 14.90 18.98 7.87
C LEU A 268 13.59 19.69 7.53
N ALA A 269 12.72 19.93 8.51
CA ALA A 269 11.48 20.67 8.32
C ALA A 269 11.72 22.12 7.85
N ARG A 270 12.76 22.79 8.36
CA ARG A 270 13.11 24.16 7.95
C ARG A 270 13.70 24.21 6.54
N GLN A 271 14.47 23.22 6.15
CA GLN A 271 15.14 23.14 4.86
C GLN A 271 14.21 22.66 3.73
N SER A 272 13.15 21.93 4.07
CA SER A 272 12.25 21.35 3.07
C SER A 272 11.41 22.43 2.38
N GLU A 273 11.44 22.47 1.05
CA GLU A 273 10.56 23.30 0.23
C GLU A 273 9.18 22.64 0.04
N ASN A 274 9.11 21.32 0.11
CA ASN A 274 7.88 20.57 -0.04
C ASN A 274 7.03 20.58 1.25
N SER A 275 5.80 21.09 1.15
CA SER A 275 4.85 21.21 2.26
C SER A 275 4.55 19.86 2.95
N ASP A 276 4.38 18.78 2.17
CA ASP A 276 4.08 17.45 2.70
C ASP A 276 5.27 16.89 3.49
N LYS A 277 6.48 17.06 2.98
CA LYS A 277 7.71 16.70 3.68
C LYS A 277 7.88 17.48 4.99
N ARG A 278 7.66 18.78 4.91
CA ARG A 278 7.77 19.66 6.09
C ARG A 278 6.80 19.21 7.19
N ALA A 279 5.55 18.97 6.82
CA ALA A 279 4.54 18.45 7.75
C ALA A 279 4.91 17.09 8.33
N LEU A 280 5.44 16.17 7.49
CA LEU A 280 5.92 14.86 7.92
C LEU A 280 7.07 14.99 8.93
N PHE A 281 8.07 15.83 8.65
CA PHE A 281 9.19 16.00 9.59
C PHE A 281 8.73 16.62 10.92
N ILE A 282 7.78 17.57 10.89
CA ILE A 282 7.17 18.10 12.11
C ILE A 282 6.48 17.00 12.91
N SER A 283 5.78 16.07 12.25
CA SER A 283 5.08 14.97 12.92
C SER A 283 6.00 13.92 13.57
N GLU A 284 7.26 13.84 13.15
CA GLU A 284 8.27 12.93 13.73
C GLU A 284 9.01 13.53 14.96
N ILE A 285 8.98 14.85 15.14
CA ILE A 285 9.65 15.54 16.27
C ILE A 285 9.20 15.03 17.65
N PRO A 286 7.89 14.78 17.91
CA PRO A 286 7.45 14.28 19.22
C PRO A 286 8.15 13.00 19.67
N TYR A 287 8.47 12.14 18.74
CA TYR A 287 9.04 10.81 18.99
C TYR A 287 10.57 10.82 19.09
N TRP A 288 11.22 11.61 18.24
CA TRP A 288 12.66 11.54 18.03
C TRP A 288 13.40 12.83 18.33
N GLY A 289 12.69 13.96 18.41
CA GLY A 289 13.27 15.26 18.67
C GLY A 289 13.74 15.42 20.11
N ASN A 290 14.80 16.19 20.30
CA ASN A 290 15.23 16.64 21.64
C ASN A 290 14.27 17.72 22.20
N GLU A 291 14.39 18.04 23.48
CA GLU A 291 13.51 18.99 24.16
C GLU A 291 13.50 20.40 23.51
N LYS A 292 14.61 20.83 22.94
CA LYS A 292 14.69 22.12 22.20
C LYS A 292 13.89 22.06 20.91
N GLU A 293 13.97 20.96 20.17
CA GLU A 293 13.20 20.75 18.95
C GLU A 293 11.69 20.66 19.26
N LYS A 294 11.30 19.90 20.29
CA LYS A 294 9.90 19.79 20.74
C LYS A 294 9.30 21.16 21.07
N ARG A 295 10.02 21.99 21.82
CA ARG A 295 9.57 23.37 22.13
C ARG A 295 9.44 24.22 20.86
N SER A 296 10.31 24.04 19.88
CA SER A 296 10.31 24.81 18.63
C SER A 296 9.11 24.51 17.73
N VAL A 297 8.40 23.39 17.93
CA VAL A 297 7.20 23.03 17.16
C VAL A 297 6.10 24.11 17.28
N ARG A 298 6.02 24.82 18.42
CA ARG A 298 5.06 25.90 18.67
C ARG A 298 5.08 26.99 17.59
N ALA A 299 6.27 27.28 17.03
CA ALA A 299 6.40 28.28 15.96
C ALA A 299 5.62 27.94 14.68
N TYR A 300 5.28 26.68 14.46
CA TYR A 300 4.50 26.26 13.28
C TYR A 300 2.98 26.41 13.45
N LEU A 301 2.49 26.75 14.66
CA LEU A 301 1.06 27.06 14.87
C LEU A 301 0.57 28.25 14.05
N THR A 302 1.47 29.19 13.73
CA THR A 302 1.18 30.37 12.92
C THR A 302 1.67 30.25 11.49
N SER A 303 2.10 29.06 11.05
CA SER A 303 2.56 28.82 9.68
C SER A 303 1.48 29.18 8.65
N ASN A 304 1.85 29.79 7.54
CA ASN A 304 0.93 30.02 6.42
C ASN A 304 0.46 28.72 5.75
N ASP A 305 1.21 27.62 5.93
CA ASP A 305 0.90 26.32 5.37
C ASP A 305 -0.05 25.54 6.29
N PRO A 306 -1.28 25.21 5.82
CA PRO A 306 -2.26 24.46 6.59
C PRO A 306 -1.78 23.08 7.04
N LYS A 307 -0.98 22.39 6.22
CA LYS A 307 -0.45 21.05 6.54
C LYS A 307 0.56 21.12 7.69
N CYS A 308 1.42 22.12 7.66
CA CYS A 308 2.40 22.35 8.73
C CYS A 308 1.72 22.75 10.05
N ARG A 309 0.65 23.56 9.98
CA ARG A 309 -0.15 23.90 11.20
C ARG A 309 -0.82 22.67 11.79
N SER A 310 -1.48 21.85 10.96
CA SER A 310 -2.13 20.61 11.40
C SER A 310 -1.10 19.64 12.03
N ALA A 311 0.05 19.44 11.37
CA ALA A 311 1.13 18.62 11.89
C ALA A 311 1.66 19.14 13.25
N ALA A 312 1.80 20.47 13.42
CA ALA A 312 2.25 21.08 14.66
C ALA A 312 1.23 20.88 15.80
N ILE A 313 -0.07 21.07 15.53
CA ILE A 313 -1.13 20.83 16.52
C ILE A 313 -1.10 19.37 17.00
N GLN A 314 -1.02 18.42 16.07
CA GLN A 314 -0.94 16.99 16.40
C GLN A 314 0.35 16.64 17.15
N ALA A 315 1.47 17.21 16.75
CA ALA A 315 2.76 17.03 17.41
C ALA A 315 2.73 17.52 18.86
N LEU A 316 2.19 18.72 19.12
CA LEU A 316 2.04 19.28 20.47
C LEU A 316 1.13 18.42 21.35
N ALA A 317 0.05 17.85 20.77
CA ALA A 317 -0.82 16.93 21.47
C ALA A 317 -0.10 15.63 21.91
N ILE A 318 0.93 15.20 21.16
CA ILE A 318 1.73 14.02 21.48
C ILE A 318 2.80 14.36 22.53
N ILE A 319 3.42 15.54 22.41
CA ILE A 319 4.41 16.04 23.36
C ILE A 319 3.80 16.18 24.75
N GLY A 320 2.56 16.65 24.84
CA GLY A 320 1.81 16.74 26.09
C GLY A 320 2.32 17.83 27.06
N ASP A 321 3.10 18.79 26.58
CA ASP A 321 3.63 19.89 27.40
C ASP A 321 2.49 20.84 27.83
N PRO A 322 2.30 21.08 29.15
CA PRO A 322 1.26 21.99 29.66
C PRO A 322 1.28 23.40 29.08
N ASP A 323 2.47 23.96 28.80
CA ASP A 323 2.59 25.29 28.22
C ASP A 323 2.06 25.33 26.78
N SER A 324 2.14 24.20 26.05
CA SER A 324 1.62 24.07 24.70
C SER A 324 0.09 24.18 24.65
N GLU A 325 -0.62 23.82 25.71
CA GLU A 325 -2.08 23.95 25.80
C GLU A 325 -2.52 25.42 25.72
N ALA A 326 -1.81 26.31 26.43
CA ALA A 326 -2.09 27.76 26.38
C ALA A 326 -1.85 28.33 24.97
N ASP A 327 -0.78 27.92 24.32
CA ASP A 327 -0.44 28.35 22.96
C ASP A 327 -1.49 27.87 21.92
N LEU A 328 -1.98 26.62 22.06
CA LEU A 328 -3.04 26.08 21.22
C LEU A 328 -4.34 26.85 21.38
N VAL A 329 -4.73 27.18 22.60
CA VAL A 329 -5.94 27.97 22.90
C VAL A 329 -5.80 29.39 22.35
N ALA A 330 -4.68 30.06 22.57
CA ALA A 330 -4.42 31.41 22.07
C ALA A 330 -4.52 31.51 20.54
N ASN A 331 -4.09 30.51 19.83
CA ASN A 331 -4.11 30.47 18.36
C ASN A 331 -5.41 29.91 17.76
N TYR A 332 -6.36 29.43 18.56
CA TYR A 332 -7.58 28.76 18.08
C TYR A 332 -8.43 29.59 17.13
N ALA A 333 -8.65 30.88 17.45
CA ALA A 333 -9.49 31.74 16.65
C ALA A 333 -9.02 31.92 15.21
N ALA A 334 -7.67 31.93 15.02
CA ALA A 334 -7.02 32.12 13.72
C ALA A 334 -6.92 30.83 12.89
N GLN A 335 -7.38 29.69 13.43
CA GLN A 335 -7.30 28.42 12.72
C GLN A 335 -8.45 28.22 11.73
N PHE A 336 -8.17 27.49 10.63
CA PHE A 336 -9.18 27.04 9.68
C PHE A 336 -10.03 25.89 10.29
N PRO A 337 -11.23 25.59 9.77
CA PRO A 337 -12.21 24.71 10.43
C PRO A 337 -11.68 23.32 10.82
N GLN A 338 -10.85 22.70 10.00
CA GLN A 338 -10.25 21.41 10.32
C GLN A 338 -9.26 21.54 11.49
N ALA A 339 -8.35 22.51 11.43
CA ALA A 339 -7.37 22.73 12.49
C ALA A 339 -8.04 23.16 13.81
N LYS A 340 -9.19 23.82 13.77
CA LYS A 340 -9.99 24.08 14.99
C LYS A 340 -10.38 22.78 15.68
N ARG A 341 -10.89 21.78 14.94
CA ARG A 341 -11.22 20.47 15.51
C ARG A 341 -9.99 19.74 16.06
N GLU A 342 -8.88 19.78 15.30
CA GLU A 342 -7.61 19.20 15.73
C GLU A 342 -7.08 19.87 17.00
N THR A 343 -7.22 21.21 17.11
CA THR A 343 -6.86 21.96 18.32
C THR A 343 -7.68 21.56 19.53
N LEU A 344 -9.01 21.42 19.38
CA LEU A 344 -9.86 20.92 20.46
C LEU A 344 -9.42 19.55 20.95
N MET A 345 -9.15 18.62 20.04
CA MET A 345 -8.66 17.29 20.39
C MET A 345 -7.28 17.33 21.05
N ALA A 346 -6.39 18.21 20.57
CA ALA A 346 -5.05 18.39 21.12
C ALA A 346 -5.10 18.91 22.57
N VAL A 347 -5.87 19.95 22.82
CA VAL A 347 -6.08 20.51 24.17
C VAL A 347 -6.70 19.47 25.11
N ALA A 348 -7.71 18.72 24.63
CA ALA A 348 -8.32 17.66 25.43
C ALA A 348 -7.34 16.51 25.75
N LYS A 349 -6.38 16.24 24.88
CA LYS A 349 -5.35 15.20 25.07
C LYS A 349 -4.29 15.64 26.06
N ILE A 350 -3.84 16.91 26.01
CA ILE A 350 -2.87 17.48 26.97
C ILE A 350 -3.50 17.52 28.36
N ASN A 351 -4.73 18.02 28.49
CA ASN A 351 -5.61 17.95 29.66
C ASN A 351 -4.98 18.46 30.96
N THR A 352 -4.63 19.74 31.01
CA THR A 352 -4.18 20.38 32.27
C THR A 352 -5.32 20.62 33.28
N GLY A 353 -6.58 20.44 32.86
CA GLY A 353 -7.78 20.75 33.68
C GLY A 353 -8.16 22.21 33.68
N LYS A 354 -7.42 23.10 33.01
CA LYS A 354 -7.61 24.56 33.07
C LYS A 354 -8.49 25.14 31.97
N GLN A 355 -8.76 24.36 30.92
CA GLN A 355 -9.36 24.88 29.68
C GLN A 355 -10.86 24.52 29.50
N THR A 356 -11.59 24.27 30.57
CA THR A 356 -13.00 23.90 30.52
C THR A 356 -13.84 25.00 29.82
N GLU A 357 -13.59 26.28 30.17
CA GLU A 357 -14.31 27.42 29.60
C GLU A 357 -13.98 27.60 28.08
N PHE A 358 -12.79 27.28 27.67
CA PHE A 358 -12.41 27.26 26.25
C PHE A 358 -13.30 26.32 25.43
N PHE A 359 -13.53 25.10 25.89
CA PHE A 359 -14.41 24.13 25.21
C PHE A 359 -15.85 24.59 25.17
N ARG A 360 -16.33 25.18 26.28
CA ARG A 360 -17.67 25.76 26.37
C ARG A 360 -17.86 26.87 25.33
N GLN A 361 -16.90 27.79 25.24
CA GLN A 361 -16.95 28.88 24.25
C GLN A 361 -16.85 28.36 22.82
N ALA A 362 -15.96 27.40 22.56
CA ALA A 362 -15.83 26.78 21.25
C ALA A 362 -17.14 26.10 20.80
N TYR A 363 -17.86 25.47 21.70
CA TYR A 363 -19.19 24.91 21.43
C TYR A 363 -20.21 26.01 21.11
N LEU A 364 -20.32 27.02 21.95
CA LEU A 364 -21.35 28.08 21.82
C LEU A 364 -21.13 29.00 20.60
N GLN A 365 -19.87 29.27 20.25
CA GLN A 365 -19.51 30.19 19.17
C GLN A 365 -19.41 29.53 17.80
N SER A 366 -19.33 28.19 17.74
CA SER A 366 -19.15 27.50 16.46
C SER A 366 -20.46 27.38 15.68
N SER A 367 -20.44 27.81 14.41
CA SER A 367 -21.53 27.57 13.45
C SER A 367 -21.50 26.14 12.84
N SER A 368 -20.39 25.43 12.98
CA SER A 368 -20.22 24.08 12.41
C SER A 368 -20.68 23.01 13.40
N GLN A 369 -21.67 22.20 13.03
CA GLN A 369 -22.14 21.06 13.83
C GLN A 369 -21.01 20.10 14.19
N ASN A 370 -20.12 19.79 13.23
CA ASN A 370 -18.98 18.92 13.49
C ASN A 370 -18.03 19.48 14.54
N THR A 371 -17.77 20.80 14.52
CA THR A 371 -16.92 21.43 15.52
C THR A 371 -17.60 21.48 16.90
N ARG A 372 -18.91 21.72 16.93
CA ARG A 372 -19.72 21.68 18.18
C ARG A 372 -19.69 20.28 18.79
N ALA A 373 -19.89 19.22 17.98
CA ALA A 373 -19.84 17.83 18.45
C ALA A 373 -18.46 17.47 19.03
N VAL A 374 -17.37 17.88 18.35
CA VAL A 374 -16.01 17.66 18.84
C VAL A 374 -15.76 18.43 20.13
N ALA A 375 -16.19 19.69 20.23
CA ALA A 375 -16.03 20.49 21.44
C ALA A 375 -16.76 19.86 22.64
N LEU A 376 -17.99 19.37 22.47
CA LEU A 376 -18.74 18.67 23.51
C LEU A 376 -18.07 17.37 23.93
N SER A 377 -17.61 16.56 22.96
CA SER A 377 -16.90 15.31 23.25
C SER A 377 -15.59 15.56 24.02
N CYS A 378 -14.83 16.58 23.61
CA CYS A 378 -13.63 16.99 24.32
C CYS A 378 -13.96 17.49 25.74
N LEU A 379 -14.98 18.31 25.91
CA LEU A 379 -15.44 18.80 27.21
C LEU A 379 -15.81 17.64 28.14
N TYR A 380 -16.60 16.68 27.67
CA TYR A 380 -17.02 15.50 28.45
C TYR A 380 -15.81 14.68 28.95
N ASN A 381 -14.78 14.55 28.12
CA ASN A 381 -13.58 13.80 28.45
C ASN A 381 -12.52 14.61 29.23
N TYR A 382 -12.75 15.91 29.45
CA TYR A 382 -11.80 16.82 30.11
C TYR A 382 -11.82 16.77 31.65
N GLY A 383 -12.28 15.67 32.21
CA GLY A 383 -12.31 15.45 33.65
C GLY A 383 -13.65 15.77 34.33
N LYS A 384 -13.63 15.88 35.68
CA LYS A 384 -14.86 16.05 36.46
C LYS A 384 -15.53 17.39 36.19
N GLU A 385 -14.76 18.46 36.11
CA GLU A 385 -15.24 19.79 35.84
C GLU A 385 -15.84 19.92 34.43
N GLY A 386 -15.17 19.35 33.45
CA GLY A 386 -15.69 19.27 32.09
C GLY A 386 -17.03 18.55 31.99
N ARG A 387 -17.20 17.44 32.69
CA ARG A 387 -18.48 16.73 32.79
C ARG A 387 -19.56 17.52 33.48
N ARG A 388 -19.21 18.33 34.47
CA ARG A 388 -20.15 19.23 35.14
C ARG A 388 -20.72 20.27 34.15
N VAL A 389 -19.83 20.97 33.46
CA VAL A 389 -20.20 21.97 32.46
C VAL A 389 -20.95 21.33 31.26
N PHE A 390 -20.59 20.14 30.85
CA PHE A 390 -21.30 19.38 29.82
C PHE A 390 -22.77 19.15 30.23
N ARG A 391 -23.05 18.71 31.47
CA ARG A 391 -24.43 18.52 31.97
C ARG A 391 -25.20 19.83 32.09
N GLU A 392 -24.54 20.91 32.49
CA GLU A 392 -25.14 22.26 32.54
C GLU A 392 -25.60 22.68 31.13
N LEU A 393 -24.76 22.46 30.10
CA LEU A 393 -25.11 22.73 28.70
C LEU A 393 -26.27 21.85 28.20
N ALA A 394 -26.29 20.58 28.57
CA ALA A 394 -27.35 19.64 28.21
C ALA A 394 -28.71 20.07 28.84
N SER A 395 -28.69 20.56 30.09
CA SER A 395 -29.90 21.05 30.78
C SER A 395 -30.41 22.42 30.28
N ALA A 396 -29.58 23.19 29.59
CA ALA A 396 -29.93 24.50 29.03
C ALA A 396 -30.85 24.43 27.77
N GLY A 397 -31.20 23.21 27.31
CA GLY A 397 -32.21 23.01 26.26
C GLY A 397 -31.78 23.46 24.86
N LEU A 398 -30.49 23.43 24.55
CA LEU A 398 -29.96 23.74 23.24
C LEU A 398 -30.33 22.64 22.22
N ASP A 399 -30.51 23.01 20.96
CA ASP A 399 -30.99 22.14 19.84
C ASP A 399 -30.17 20.86 19.54
N ASP A 400 -29.11 20.60 20.30
CA ASP A 400 -28.17 19.51 20.06
C ASP A 400 -28.39 18.26 20.95
N THR A 401 -29.59 18.01 21.43
CA THR A 401 -29.93 16.88 22.34
C THR A 401 -29.36 15.53 21.88
N ARG A 402 -29.37 15.25 20.58
CA ARG A 402 -28.82 14.01 20.02
C ARG A 402 -27.31 13.85 20.25
N PHE A 403 -26.54 14.94 20.21
CA PHE A 403 -25.10 14.88 20.47
C PHE A 403 -24.80 14.60 21.94
N PHE A 404 -25.57 15.18 22.85
CA PHE A 404 -25.42 14.95 24.29
C PHE A 404 -25.70 13.47 24.63
N GLU A 405 -26.82 12.91 24.15
CA GLU A 405 -27.17 11.50 24.35
C GLU A 405 -26.12 10.54 23.74
N GLN A 406 -25.65 10.82 22.54
CA GLN A 406 -24.63 10.00 21.86
C GLN A 406 -23.31 10.01 22.64
N ILE A 407 -22.83 11.16 23.10
CA ILE A 407 -21.59 11.28 23.86
C ILE A 407 -21.69 10.57 25.21
N GLU A 408 -22.82 10.71 25.93
CA GLU A 408 -23.02 9.98 27.19
C GLU A 408 -23.09 8.47 27.01
N SER A 409 -23.68 7.98 25.91
CA SER A 409 -23.76 6.55 25.63
C SER A 409 -22.43 5.92 25.24
N THR A 410 -21.54 6.68 24.59
CA THR A 410 -20.22 6.21 24.10
C THR A 410 -19.07 6.53 25.05
N GLY A 411 -19.30 7.41 26.02
CA GLY A 411 -18.28 7.83 26.98
C GLY A 411 -17.89 6.72 27.96
N PRO A 412 -16.70 6.80 28.58
CA PRO A 412 -16.29 5.84 29.59
C PRO A 412 -17.28 5.90 30.77
N LYS A 413 -17.97 4.79 31.00
CA LYS A 413 -18.83 4.62 32.19
C LYS A 413 -17.92 4.72 33.41
N SER A 414 -18.11 5.76 34.21
CA SER A 414 -17.37 6.06 35.44
C SER A 414 -17.52 4.97 36.49
#